data_19376c8b317e55e343fbdd5163edbcf0
#
_entry.id   19376c8b317e55e343fbdd5163edbcf0
#
_cell.length_a   1.000
_cell.length_b   1.000
_cell.length_c   1.000
_cell.angle_alpha   90.00
_cell.angle_beta   90.00
_cell.angle_gamma   90.00
#
_symmetry.space_group_name_H-M   'P 1'
#
loop_
_entity.id
_entity.type
_entity.pdbx_description
1 polymer ?
#
loop_
_entity_poly.entity_id
_entity_poly.type
_entity_poly.pdbx_seq_one_letter_code
_entity_poly.pdbx_strand_id
1 'polypeptide(L)'
;LASVLKKFKISGVYGVDTRKLTRAIRDFGSSKALITKASTPLEVGLAILRVSALPTDAVAQVSCQCMWRYNVKNPKFHVVAIDCGIKMNIIRELNKFGCRVTRVPWNTSVEVIERIAPDGIFLSNGPGNPEDVQELIENIRKLLGKYPIFGICLGHQLLALAYGGQTYKLKFGHRGGNHPVRN
;
A
#
# COMPACT_ATOMS: atom_id res chain seq x y z
N LEU A 1 -12.22 9.76 16.91
CA LEU A 1 -10.94 9.10 16.75
C LEU A 1 -10.58 8.25 17.98
N ALA A 2 -10.57 8.82 19.20
CA ALA A 2 -10.19 8.10 20.43
C ALA A 2 -10.99 6.80 20.65
N SER A 3 -12.30 6.80 20.41
CA SER A 3 -13.16 5.61 20.52
C SER A 3 -12.77 4.50 19.53
N VAL A 4 -12.37 4.87 18.31
CA VAL A 4 -11.89 3.92 17.28
C VAL A 4 -10.55 3.32 17.70
N LEU A 5 -9.58 4.15 18.11
CA LEU A 5 -8.28 3.69 18.58
C LEU A 5 -8.44 2.71 19.76
N LYS A 6 -9.30 3.05 20.74
CA LYS A 6 -9.61 2.19 21.88
C LYS A 6 -10.23 0.86 21.47
N LYS A 7 -11.22 0.89 20.55
CA LYS A 7 -11.88 -0.31 20.02
C LYS A 7 -10.89 -1.28 19.37
N PHE A 8 -9.94 -0.76 18.61
CA PHE A 8 -8.95 -1.56 17.89
C PHE A 8 -7.62 -1.72 18.64
N LYS A 9 -7.55 -1.28 19.90
CA LYS A 9 -6.34 -1.35 20.75
C LYS A 9 -5.11 -0.70 20.10
N ILE A 10 -5.31 0.38 19.35
CA ILE A 10 -4.25 1.13 18.69
C ILE A 10 -3.75 2.22 19.65
N SER A 11 -2.45 2.24 19.90
CA SER A 11 -1.80 3.27 20.72
C SER A 11 -1.86 4.62 19.99
N GLY A 12 -2.10 5.70 20.74
CA GLY A 12 -2.12 7.07 20.24
C GLY A 12 -1.47 8.03 21.23
N VAL A 13 -0.87 9.08 20.68
CA VAL A 13 -0.24 10.16 21.47
C VAL A 13 -0.93 11.47 21.12
N TYR A 14 -1.20 12.28 22.13
CA TYR A 14 -1.75 13.63 21.99
C TYR A 14 -0.93 14.63 22.81
N GLY A 15 -1.10 15.92 22.55
CA GLY A 15 -0.38 16.98 23.27
C GLY A 15 1.09 17.14 22.85
N VAL A 16 1.50 16.52 21.73
CA VAL A 16 2.85 16.70 21.18
C VAL A 16 2.88 17.86 20.17
N ASP A 17 4.00 18.56 20.08
CA ASP A 17 4.24 19.58 19.06
C ASP A 17 4.43 18.91 17.68
N THR A 18 3.32 18.69 16.99
CA THR A 18 3.31 18.07 15.65
C THR A 18 4.04 18.92 14.62
N ARG A 19 4.08 20.25 14.80
CA ARG A 19 4.80 21.15 13.88
C ARG A 19 6.31 20.99 14.02
N LYS A 20 6.82 20.89 15.25
CA LYS A 20 8.24 20.60 15.52
C LYS A 20 8.62 19.23 14.95
N LEU A 21 7.78 18.22 15.15
CA LEU A 21 7.98 16.86 14.58
C LEU A 21 8.03 16.90 13.04
N THR A 22 7.09 17.61 12.42
CA THR A 22 7.07 17.76 10.95
C THR A 22 8.32 18.44 10.42
N ARG A 23 8.80 19.50 11.10
CA ARG A 23 10.05 20.17 10.73
C ARG A 23 11.25 19.23 10.87
N ALA A 24 11.34 18.48 11.95
CA ALA A 24 12.40 17.50 12.16
C ALA A 24 12.44 16.45 11.04
N ILE A 25 11.28 15.90 10.66
CA ILE A 25 11.18 14.93 9.54
C ILE A 25 11.61 15.59 8.21
N ARG A 26 11.22 16.83 7.97
CA ARG A 26 11.62 17.58 6.77
C ARG A 26 13.14 17.80 6.72
N ASP A 27 13.72 18.19 7.84
CA ASP A 27 15.12 18.59 7.89
C ASP A 27 16.07 17.39 7.96
N PHE A 28 15.70 16.33 8.69
CA PHE A 28 16.54 15.16 8.93
C PHE A 28 16.08 13.89 8.18
N GLY A 29 14.89 13.88 7.59
CA GLY A 29 14.30 12.73 6.90
C GLY A 29 13.45 11.84 7.82
N SER A 30 12.91 10.78 7.22
CA SER A 30 12.11 9.79 7.96
C SER A 30 12.98 8.97 8.90
N SER A 31 12.53 8.80 10.13
CA SER A 31 13.26 8.08 11.18
C SER A 31 12.34 7.06 11.86
N LYS A 32 12.95 6.03 12.46
CA LYS A 32 12.22 5.12 13.34
C LYS A 32 11.68 5.87 14.54
N ALA A 33 10.48 5.52 14.99
CA ALA A 33 9.86 6.10 16.18
C ALA A 33 9.29 5.00 17.06
N LEU A 34 9.32 5.23 18.37
CA LEU A 34 8.77 4.33 19.37
C LEU A 34 7.78 5.09 20.25
N ILE A 35 6.60 4.50 20.46
CA ILE A 35 5.64 4.94 21.46
C ILE A 35 5.73 3.95 22.62
N THR A 36 6.04 4.46 23.81
CA THR A 36 6.23 3.63 24.99
C THR A 36 5.64 4.30 26.24
N LYS A 37 5.62 3.61 27.37
CA LYS A 37 5.19 4.19 28.65
C LYS A 37 6.17 5.27 29.11
N ALA A 38 5.66 6.29 29.78
CA ALA A 38 6.50 7.37 30.33
C ALA A 38 7.57 6.88 31.33
N SER A 39 7.32 5.74 31.96
CA SER A 39 8.27 5.08 32.89
C SER A 39 9.41 4.32 32.21
N THR A 40 9.39 4.18 30.88
CA THR A 40 10.45 3.48 30.15
C THR A 40 11.69 4.40 30.06
N PRO A 41 12.86 3.97 30.56
CA PRO A 41 14.09 4.74 30.43
C PRO A 41 14.45 5.02 28.97
N LEU A 42 14.98 6.20 28.69
CA LEU A 42 15.34 6.63 27.33
C LEU A 42 16.31 5.65 26.66
N GLU A 43 17.31 5.18 27.39
CA GLU A 43 18.30 4.23 26.86
C GLU A 43 17.69 2.91 26.41
N VAL A 44 16.68 2.42 27.14
CA VAL A 44 15.92 1.20 26.77
C VAL A 44 15.15 1.46 25.47
N GLY A 45 14.47 2.60 25.37
CA GLY A 45 13.76 2.99 24.15
C GLY A 45 14.68 3.11 22.94
N LEU A 46 15.84 3.72 23.10
CA LEU A 46 16.86 3.88 22.04
C LEU A 46 17.45 2.51 21.64
N ALA A 47 17.70 1.62 22.60
CA ALA A 47 18.18 0.28 22.31
C ALA A 47 17.17 -0.51 21.46
N ILE A 48 15.88 -0.44 21.79
CA ILE A 48 14.80 -1.06 21.01
C ILE A 48 14.80 -0.50 19.56
N LEU A 49 14.90 0.81 19.39
CA LEU A 49 14.91 1.44 18.06
C LEU A 49 16.12 1.02 17.21
N ARG A 50 17.30 0.85 17.84
CA ARG A 50 18.52 0.43 17.14
C ARG A 50 18.40 -0.98 16.56
N VAL A 51 17.85 -1.91 17.33
CA VAL A 51 17.73 -3.32 16.91
C VAL A 51 16.50 -3.61 16.08
N SER A 52 15.50 -2.72 16.08
CA SER A 52 14.27 -2.92 15.28
C SER A 52 14.58 -2.81 13.79
N ALA A 53 14.17 -3.82 13.01
CA ALA A 53 14.17 -3.77 11.56
C ALA A 53 12.82 -3.26 11.03
N LEU A 54 12.82 -2.65 9.84
CA LEU A 54 11.57 -2.39 9.12
C LEU A 54 11.10 -3.70 8.47
N PRO A 55 9.78 -3.99 8.48
CA PRO A 55 9.28 -5.20 7.84
C PRO A 55 9.44 -5.09 6.32
N THR A 56 9.95 -6.15 5.70
CA THR A 56 10.07 -6.31 4.25
C THR A 56 8.85 -7.04 3.66
N ASP A 57 8.00 -7.61 4.51
CA ASP A 57 6.78 -8.34 4.17
C ASP A 57 5.48 -7.52 4.39
N ALA A 58 5.60 -6.19 4.42
CA ALA A 58 4.49 -5.29 4.75
C ALA A 58 3.24 -5.49 3.87
N VAL A 59 3.42 -5.79 2.59
CA VAL A 59 2.31 -6.09 1.67
C VAL A 59 1.63 -7.41 2.04
N ALA A 60 2.40 -8.46 2.34
CA ALA A 60 1.86 -9.75 2.74
C ALA A 60 1.03 -9.67 4.04
N GLN A 61 1.44 -8.81 4.98
CA GLN A 61 0.73 -8.61 6.24
C GLN A 61 -0.65 -7.93 6.09
N VAL A 62 -0.86 -7.14 5.03
CA VAL A 62 -2.10 -6.35 4.84
C VAL A 62 -2.97 -6.84 3.69
N SER A 63 -2.44 -7.65 2.80
CA SER A 63 -3.17 -8.23 1.68
C SER A 63 -4.26 -9.20 2.15
N CYS A 64 -5.34 -9.33 1.38
CA CYS A 64 -6.35 -10.34 1.65
C CYS A 64 -5.76 -11.76 1.51
N GLN A 65 -6.30 -12.68 2.30
CA GLN A 65 -5.87 -14.09 2.27
C GLN A 65 -6.64 -14.92 1.26
N CYS A 66 -7.76 -14.42 0.76
CA CYS A 66 -8.63 -15.11 -0.20
C CYS A 66 -9.24 -14.13 -1.19
N MET A 67 -9.69 -14.67 -2.30
CA MET A 67 -10.38 -13.92 -3.34
C MET A 67 -11.77 -13.50 -2.88
N TRP A 68 -12.13 -12.24 -3.17
CA TRP A 68 -13.46 -11.69 -2.94
C TRP A 68 -14.01 -11.04 -4.20
N ARG A 69 -15.32 -11.23 -4.45
CA ARG A 69 -16.02 -10.59 -5.56
C ARG A 69 -16.97 -9.51 -5.06
N TYR A 70 -16.84 -8.34 -5.66
CA TYR A 70 -17.70 -7.18 -5.43
C TYR A 70 -18.51 -6.95 -6.69
N ASN A 71 -19.77 -7.38 -6.64
CA ASN A 71 -20.66 -7.34 -7.80
C ASN A 71 -21.40 -6.00 -7.87
N VAL A 72 -21.74 -5.60 -9.09
CA VAL A 72 -22.65 -4.50 -9.40
C VAL A 72 -23.78 -5.03 -10.27
N LYS A 73 -24.91 -4.35 -10.27
CA LYS A 73 -26.02 -4.65 -11.17
C LYS A 73 -25.61 -4.26 -12.61
N ASN A 74 -25.71 -5.20 -13.56
CA ASN A 74 -25.34 -5.00 -14.97
C ASN A 74 -23.90 -4.48 -15.14
N PRO A 75 -22.88 -5.25 -14.80
CA PRO A 75 -21.48 -4.82 -14.91
C PRO A 75 -21.10 -4.55 -16.37
N LYS A 76 -20.43 -3.42 -16.61
CA LYS A 76 -19.84 -3.05 -17.90
C LYS A 76 -18.49 -3.70 -18.11
N PHE A 77 -17.71 -3.83 -17.03
CA PHE A 77 -16.35 -4.35 -17.04
C PHE A 77 -16.12 -5.25 -15.83
N HIS A 78 -15.16 -6.16 -15.97
CA HIS A 78 -14.63 -6.97 -14.91
C HIS A 78 -13.18 -6.60 -14.62
N VAL A 79 -12.90 -6.10 -13.44
CA VAL A 79 -11.56 -5.71 -13.00
C VAL A 79 -11.05 -6.67 -11.96
N VAL A 80 -9.84 -7.20 -12.16
CA VAL A 80 -9.09 -7.88 -11.10
C VAL A 80 -8.28 -6.84 -10.34
N ALA A 81 -8.54 -6.70 -9.05
CA ALA A 81 -7.79 -5.82 -8.16
C ALA A 81 -6.79 -6.63 -7.33
N ILE A 82 -5.50 -6.47 -7.61
CA ILE A 82 -4.42 -7.09 -6.83
C ILE A 82 -4.25 -6.28 -5.54
N ASP A 83 -4.44 -6.97 -4.41
CA ASP A 83 -4.51 -6.35 -3.09
C ASP A 83 -3.14 -6.25 -2.43
N CYS A 84 -2.54 -5.07 -2.47
CA CYS A 84 -1.34 -4.72 -1.70
C CYS A 84 -1.67 -3.94 -0.41
N GLY A 85 -2.93 -3.91 0.02
CA GLY A 85 -3.45 -3.09 1.12
C GLY A 85 -4.50 -2.09 0.63
N ILE A 86 -5.43 -2.56 -0.19
CA ILE A 86 -6.42 -1.76 -0.90
C ILE A 86 -7.33 -1.00 0.05
N LYS A 87 -7.51 0.28 -0.18
CA LYS A 87 -8.55 1.06 0.48
C LYS A 87 -9.90 0.73 -0.13
N MET A 88 -10.85 0.30 0.70
CA MET A 88 -12.20 -0.11 0.27
C MET A 88 -12.93 0.93 -0.59
N ASN A 89 -12.59 2.22 -0.43
CA ASN A 89 -13.21 3.25 -1.25
C ASN A 89 -12.84 3.14 -2.74
N ILE A 90 -11.66 2.61 -3.05
CA ILE A 90 -11.23 2.34 -4.43
C ILE A 90 -12.20 1.34 -5.09
N ILE A 91 -12.52 0.25 -4.39
CA ILE A 91 -13.48 -0.75 -4.88
C ILE A 91 -14.86 -0.12 -5.08
N ARG A 92 -15.31 0.74 -4.14
CA ARG A 92 -16.59 1.44 -4.25
C ARG A 92 -16.62 2.36 -5.46
N GLU A 93 -15.54 3.10 -5.72
CA GLU A 93 -15.45 3.96 -6.91
C GLU A 93 -15.47 3.13 -8.21
N LEU A 94 -14.69 2.06 -8.31
CA LEU A 94 -14.74 1.16 -9.46
C LEU A 94 -16.16 0.60 -9.68
N ASN A 95 -16.85 0.20 -8.60
CA ASN A 95 -18.23 -0.26 -8.68
C ASN A 95 -19.20 0.84 -9.17
N LYS A 96 -19.03 2.11 -8.76
CA LYS A 96 -19.85 3.24 -9.25
C LYS A 96 -19.71 3.42 -10.77
N PHE A 97 -18.54 3.16 -11.33
CA PHE A 97 -18.31 3.20 -12.78
C PHE A 97 -18.74 1.92 -13.51
N GLY A 98 -19.43 1.01 -12.83
CA GLY A 98 -19.98 -0.21 -13.43
C GLY A 98 -18.97 -1.36 -13.53
N CYS A 99 -17.86 -1.30 -12.81
CA CYS A 99 -16.92 -2.39 -12.77
C CYS A 99 -17.33 -3.43 -11.72
N ARG A 100 -17.51 -4.68 -12.11
CA ARG A 100 -17.45 -5.81 -11.19
C ARG A 100 -15.99 -5.99 -10.79
N VAL A 101 -15.67 -6.08 -9.50
CA VAL A 101 -14.30 -6.18 -9.01
C VAL A 101 -14.06 -7.53 -8.37
N THR A 102 -13.04 -8.25 -8.82
CA THR A 102 -12.50 -9.42 -8.13
C THR A 102 -11.20 -9.03 -7.44
N ARG A 103 -11.22 -8.90 -6.11
CA ARG A 103 -10.02 -8.64 -5.30
C ARG A 103 -9.29 -9.96 -5.07
N VAL A 104 -8.00 -9.99 -5.35
CA VAL A 104 -7.13 -11.16 -5.19
C VAL A 104 -5.92 -10.83 -4.30
N PRO A 105 -5.34 -11.81 -3.60
CA PRO A 105 -4.09 -11.64 -2.87
C PRO A 105 -2.97 -11.11 -3.76
N TRP A 106 -2.00 -10.41 -3.14
CA TRP A 106 -0.84 -9.82 -3.83
C TRP A 106 0.00 -10.84 -4.61
N ASN A 107 0.10 -12.06 -4.12
CA ASN A 107 0.89 -13.16 -4.68
C ASN A 107 0.07 -14.11 -5.58
N THR A 108 -1.08 -13.64 -6.08
CA THR A 108 -1.89 -14.43 -7.01
C THR A 108 -1.14 -14.66 -8.31
N SER A 109 -1.04 -15.91 -8.75
CA SER A 109 -0.33 -16.26 -9.97
C SER A 109 -1.01 -15.73 -11.24
N VAL A 110 -0.23 -15.57 -12.29
CA VAL A 110 -0.69 -15.10 -13.60
C VAL A 110 -1.79 -16.01 -14.16
N GLU A 111 -1.64 -17.33 -14.04
CA GLU A 111 -2.58 -18.31 -14.54
C GLU A 111 -3.96 -18.21 -13.85
N VAL A 112 -3.98 -17.85 -12.58
CA VAL A 112 -5.22 -17.60 -11.84
C VAL A 112 -5.89 -16.33 -12.35
N ILE A 113 -5.13 -15.27 -12.57
CA ILE A 113 -5.64 -14.00 -13.11
C ILE A 113 -6.20 -14.21 -14.52
N GLU A 114 -5.47 -14.92 -15.39
CA GLU A 114 -5.91 -15.24 -16.75
C GLU A 114 -7.19 -16.10 -16.76
N ARG A 115 -7.33 -17.07 -15.86
CA ARG A 115 -8.58 -17.85 -15.70
C ARG A 115 -9.78 -17.03 -15.26
N ILE A 116 -9.56 -15.95 -14.52
CA ILE A 116 -10.62 -15.00 -14.16
C ILE A 116 -11.11 -14.24 -15.39
N ALA A 117 -10.27 -14.11 -16.43
CA ALA A 117 -10.53 -13.41 -17.68
C ALA A 117 -11.07 -11.98 -17.45
N PRO A 118 -10.29 -11.08 -16.81
CA PRO A 118 -10.73 -9.71 -16.58
C PRO A 118 -10.58 -8.84 -17.83
N ASP A 119 -11.35 -7.76 -17.88
CA ASP A 119 -11.17 -6.69 -18.88
C ASP A 119 -9.98 -5.77 -18.56
N GLY A 120 -9.55 -5.75 -17.30
CA GLY A 120 -8.40 -4.96 -16.86
C GLY A 120 -7.93 -5.33 -15.46
N ILE A 121 -6.72 -4.90 -15.13
CA ILE A 121 -6.06 -5.19 -13.84
C ILE A 121 -5.81 -3.88 -13.11
N PHE A 122 -6.11 -3.88 -11.83
CA PHE A 122 -5.87 -2.77 -10.93
C PHE A 122 -4.85 -3.16 -9.85
N LEU A 123 -3.75 -2.43 -9.77
CA LEU A 123 -2.74 -2.57 -8.72
C LEU A 123 -3.02 -1.58 -7.60
N SER A 124 -3.29 -2.07 -6.40
CA SER A 124 -3.74 -1.21 -5.32
C SER A 124 -2.61 -0.41 -4.68
N ASN A 125 -2.99 0.58 -3.89
CA ASN A 125 -2.11 1.19 -2.91
C ASN A 125 -1.63 0.15 -1.89
N GLY A 126 -0.52 0.42 -1.22
CA GLY A 126 0.00 -0.46 -0.17
C GLY A 126 1.15 0.14 0.61
N PRO A 127 1.58 -0.52 1.70
CA PRO A 127 2.74 -0.12 2.50
C PRO A 127 4.04 -0.70 1.94
N GLY A 128 5.16 -0.27 2.50
CA GLY A 128 6.49 -0.85 2.29
C GLY A 128 7.25 -0.23 1.12
N ASN A 129 8.37 -0.88 0.79
CA ASN A 129 9.18 -0.55 -0.37
C ASN A 129 8.71 -1.36 -1.58
N PRO A 130 8.47 -0.75 -2.75
CA PRO A 130 8.05 -1.51 -3.93
C PRO A 130 9.05 -2.61 -4.34
N GLU A 131 10.32 -2.46 -4.06
CA GLU A 131 11.36 -3.45 -4.34
C GLU A 131 11.28 -4.71 -3.45
N ASP A 132 10.54 -4.67 -2.33
CA ASP A 132 10.35 -5.84 -1.47
C ASP A 132 9.36 -6.86 -2.07
N VAL A 133 8.63 -6.51 -3.15
CA VAL A 133 7.54 -7.33 -3.71
C VAL A 133 7.91 -7.87 -5.10
N GLN A 134 9.11 -8.44 -5.22
CA GLN A 134 9.67 -8.90 -6.50
C GLN A 134 8.77 -9.90 -7.24
N GLU A 135 8.16 -10.85 -6.53
CA GLU A 135 7.25 -11.82 -7.13
C GLU A 135 6.09 -11.13 -7.87
N LEU A 136 5.50 -10.08 -7.28
CA LEU A 136 4.43 -9.34 -7.92
C LEU A 136 4.93 -8.55 -9.14
N ILE A 137 6.12 -7.97 -9.07
CA ILE A 137 6.73 -7.26 -10.21
C ILE A 137 6.90 -8.22 -11.40
N GLU A 138 7.39 -9.44 -11.16
CA GLU A 138 7.53 -10.46 -12.20
C GLU A 138 6.17 -10.90 -12.78
N ASN A 139 5.15 -11.06 -11.94
CA ASN A 139 3.80 -11.37 -12.39
C ASN A 139 3.21 -10.22 -13.23
N ILE A 140 3.42 -8.96 -12.83
CA ILE A 140 3.00 -7.80 -13.62
C ILE A 140 3.69 -7.82 -15.00
N ARG A 141 4.99 -8.08 -15.08
CA ARG A 141 5.72 -8.16 -16.36
C ARG A 141 5.09 -9.16 -17.33
N LYS A 142 4.66 -10.32 -16.85
CA LYS A 142 4.00 -11.34 -17.66
C LYS A 142 2.60 -10.95 -18.14
N LEU A 143 1.97 -9.99 -17.45
CA LEU A 143 0.63 -9.49 -17.76
C LEU A 143 0.66 -8.23 -18.64
N LEU A 144 1.82 -7.56 -18.77
CA LEU A 144 1.99 -6.41 -19.65
C LEU A 144 1.68 -6.77 -21.11
N GLY A 145 0.98 -5.90 -21.79
CA GLY A 145 0.56 -6.10 -23.19
C GLY A 145 -0.63 -7.05 -23.36
N LYS A 146 -1.00 -7.84 -22.34
CA LYS A 146 -2.18 -8.71 -22.38
C LYS A 146 -3.44 -8.03 -21.85
N TYR A 147 -3.29 -7.15 -20.87
CA TYR A 147 -4.39 -6.45 -20.22
C TYR A 147 -4.08 -4.98 -20.04
N PRO A 148 -5.08 -4.10 -20.07
CA PRO A 148 -4.95 -2.76 -19.50
C PRO A 148 -4.63 -2.86 -18.00
N ILE A 149 -3.55 -2.22 -17.55
CA ILE A 149 -3.15 -2.24 -16.15
C ILE A 149 -3.07 -0.81 -15.62
N PHE A 150 -3.69 -0.55 -14.49
CA PHE A 150 -3.63 0.73 -13.80
C PHE A 150 -3.21 0.55 -12.35
N GLY A 151 -2.38 1.45 -11.84
CA GLY A 151 -1.86 1.38 -10.47
C GLY A 151 -1.99 2.68 -9.70
N ILE A 152 -2.27 2.58 -8.40
CA ILE A 152 -2.29 3.73 -7.48
C ILE A 152 -1.21 3.57 -6.41
N CYS A 153 -0.42 4.64 -6.16
CA CYS A 153 0.62 4.71 -5.14
C CYS A 153 1.63 3.56 -5.30
N LEU A 154 1.67 2.59 -4.39
CA LEU A 154 2.53 1.41 -4.52
C LEU A 154 2.30 0.69 -5.87
N GLY A 155 1.05 0.50 -6.29
CA GLY A 155 0.72 -0.13 -7.56
C GLY A 155 1.29 0.61 -8.78
N HIS A 156 1.33 1.94 -8.75
CA HIS A 156 2.00 2.74 -9.77
C HIS A 156 3.52 2.51 -9.79
N GLN A 157 4.14 2.44 -8.60
CA GLN A 157 5.58 2.18 -8.48
C GLN A 157 5.94 0.77 -8.96
N LEU A 158 5.13 -0.23 -8.62
CA LEU A 158 5.30 -1.61 -9.10
C LEU A 158 5.18 -1.70 -10.62
N LEU A 159 4.25 -0.95 -11.20
CA LEU A 159 4.10 -0.88 -12.65
C LEU A 159 5.33 -0.25 -13.32
N ALA A 160 5.87 0.83 -12.76
CA ALA A 160 7.10 1.45 -13.24
C ALA A 160 8.29 0.48 -13.19
N LEU A 161 8.46 -0.27 -12.09
CA LEU A 161 9.49 -1.30 -11.98
C LEU A 161 9.29 -2.45 -12.97
N ALA A 162 8.05 -2.85 -13.23
CA ALA A 162 7.75 -3.88 -14.22
C ALA A 162 8.11 -3.46 -15.65
N TYR A 163 8.00 -2.17 -15.97
CA TYR A 163 8.49 -1.58 -17.24
C TYR A 163 10.01 -1.36 -17.29
N GLY A 164 10.76 -1.76 -16.26
CA GLY A 164 12.21 -1.57 -16.20
C GLY A 164 12.66 -0.21 -15.66
N GLY A 165 11.73 0.59 -15.13
CA GLY A 165 12.04 1.82 -14.42
C GLY A 165 12.73 1.57 -13.08
N GLN A 166 13.13 2.64 -12.42
CA GLN A 166 13.76 2.61 -11.10
C GLN A 166 12.95 3.43 -10.10
N THR A 167 12.98 3.01 -8.84
CA THR A 167 12.44 3.77 -7.73
C THR A 167 13.55 4.28 -6.83
N TYR A 168 13.33 5.41 -6.18
CA TYR A 168 14.25 5.93 -5.19
C TYR A 168 13.50 6.53 -4.00
N LYS A 169 14.10 6.47 -2.83
CA LYS A 169 13.48 6.93 -1.61
C LYS A 169 13.74 8.44 -1.44
N LEU A 170 12.67 9.21 -1.42
CA LEU A 170 12.73 10.62 -1.04
C LEU A 170 13.07 10.77 0.45
N LYS A 171 13.72 11.87 0.82
CA LYS A 171 14.15 12.18 2.19
C LYS A 171 13.02 12.03 3.22
N PHE A 172 11.81 12.47 2.89
CA PHE A 172 10.62 12.38 3.76
C PHE A 172 9.41 11.73 3.08
N GLY A 173 9.57 11.24 1.85
CA GLY A 173 8.55 10.55 1.06
C GLY A 173 7.48 11.48 0.47
N HIS A 174 6.63 10.90 -0.38
CA HIS A 174 5.41 11.51 -0.93
C HIS A 174 4.21 11.03 -0.13
N ARG A 175 3.53 11.94 0.58
CA ARG A 175 2.38 11.59 1.42
C ARG A 175 1.28 12.62 1.23
N GLY A 176 0.08 12.13 0.92
CA GLY A 176 -1.11 12.96 0.63
C GLY A 176 -1.40 13.10 -0.87
N GLY A 177 -2.53 13.71 -1.19
CA GLY A 177 -3.05 13.86 -2.56
C GLY A 177 -2.75 15.22 -3.21
N ASN A 178 -1.92 16.06 -2.60
CA ASN A 178 -1.69 17.45 -3.00
C ASN A 178 -0.25 17.70 -3.50
N HIS A 179 0.43 16.67 -3.97
CA HIS A 179 1.75 16.82 -4.57
C HIS A 179 1.66 17.18 -6.05
N PRO A 180 2.45 18.16 -6.52
CA PRO A 180 2.55 18.41 -7.95
C PRO A 180 3.22 17.22 -8.66
N VAL A 181 2.72 16.87 -9.82
CA VAL A 181 3.33 15.90 -10.73
C VAL A 181 3.77 16.61 -11.99
N ARG A 182 4.91 16.20 -12.51
CA ARG A 182 5.42 16.66 -13.82
C ARG A 182 5.18 15.57 -14.85
N ASN A 183 4.57 15.95 -15.94
CA ASN A 183 4.41 15.11 -17.12
C ASN A 183 5.62 15.30 -18.04
#